data_7b99db6146e09d8a9619d457caf301bd
#
_entry.id   7b99db6146e09d8a9619d457caf301bd
#
_cell.length_a   1.000
_cell.length_b   1.000
_cell.length_c   1.000
_cell.angle_alpha   90.00
_cell.angle_beta   90.00
_cell.angle_gamma   90.00
#
_symmetry.space_group_name_H-M   'P 1'
#
loop_
_entity.id
_entity.type
_entity.pdbx_description
1 polymer ?
#
loop_
_entity_poly.entity_id
_entity_poly.type
_entity_poly.pdbx_seq_one_letter_code
_entity_poly.pdbx_strand_id
1 'polypeptide(L)'
;TLKAQEKKVDGGLAVIEDKKIPHRNTPILPPGARSARHFAQHCTACQLCVSVCPNGVLRPSTDLTRFMQPEMSYERGYCRPECAKCAEVCPTDAIRLTDLAEKSSTQIGHAVWVKHNCINLTDGVACDNCARHCPTAAIQMVPFNGQHRHRHGHGANAKHGDKPVMIPAINVERCIGCGAC
;
A
#
# COMPACT_ATOMS: atom_id res chain seq x y z
N THR A 1 35.49 15.12 -10.88
CA THR A 1 35.03 13.77 -11.25
C THR A 1 33.51 13.80 -11.33
N LEU A 2 32.97 13.91 -12.56
CA LEU A 2 31.54 13.82 -12.83
C LEU A 2 31.11 12.37 -12.57
N LYS A 3 30.37 12.13 -11.50
CA LYS A 3 29.64 10.87 -11.31
C LYS A 3 28.49 10.86 -12.31
N ALA A 4 28.62 10.07 -13.36
CA ALA A 4 27.50 9.75 -14.22
C ALA A 4 26.43 9.06 -13.39
N GLN A 5 25.23 9.64 -13.29
CA GLN A 5 24.08 8.98 -12.70
C GLN A 5 23.66 7.85 -13.65
N GLU A 6 23.87 6.61 -13.23
CA GLU A 6 23.34 5.46 -13.95
C GLU A 6 21.81 5.54 -13.97
N LYS A 7 21.25 5.61 -15.16
CA LYS A 7 19.79 5.54 -15.34
C LYS A 7 19.37 4.09 -15.15
N LYS A 8 18.56 3.84 -14.15
CA LYS A 8 17.92 2.53 -13.97
C LYS A 8 16.91 2.30 -15.08
N VAL A 9 17.00 1.19 -15.77
CA VAL A 9 16.04 0.75 -16.79
C VAL A 9 15.43 -0.59 -16.40
N ASP A 10 14.19 -0.85 -16.81
CA ASP A 10 13.39 -2.04 -16.46
C ASP A 10 13.74 -3.31 -17.26
N GLY A 11 14.87 -3.32 -17.95
CA GLY A 11 15.23 -4.40 -18.88
C GLY A 11 14.69 -4.20 -20.31
N GLY A 12 13.80 -3.23 -20.52
CA GLY A 12 13.43 -2.68 -21.80
C GLY A 12 14.20 -1.38 -22.06
N LEU A 13 13.56 -0.39 -22.66
CA LEU A 13 14.15 0.92 -22.91
C LEU A 13 13.52 2.03 -22.04
N ALA A 14 12.60 1.66 -21.14
CA ALA A 14 11.95 2.61 -20.26
C ALA A 14 12.86 3.01 -19.10
N VAL A 15 12.98 4.32 -18.84
CA VAL A 15 13.70 4.85 -17.69
C VAL A 15 12.81 4.71 -16.45
N ILE A 16 13.31 4.00 -15.43
CA ILE A 16 12.62 3.89 -14.13
C ILE A 16 12.85 5.19 -13.37
N GLU A 17 11.82 6.00 -13.24
CA GLU A 17 11.83 7.16 -12.34
C GLU A 17 11.59 6.68 -10.89
N ASP A 18 12.48 7.05 -9.97
CA ASP A 18 12.27 6.80 -8.55
C ASP A 18 11.07 7.62 -8.05
N LYS A 19 9.93 6.96 -7.88
CA LYS A 19 8.73 7.60 -7.33
C LYS A 19 9.00 7.97 -5.88
N LYS A 20 8.77 9.24 -5.53
CA LYS A 20 8.89 9.71 -4.15
C LYS A 20 7.76 9.14 -3.31
N ILE A 21 8.00 7.97 -2.71
CA ILE A 21 7.09 7.37 -1.74
C ILE A 21 7.45 7.91 -0.36
N PRO A 22 6.48 8.35 0.45
CA PRO A 22 6.76 8.80 1.82
C PRO A 22 7.48 7.71 2.61
N HIS A 23 8.62 8.08 3.22
CA HIS A 23 9.37 7.13 4.05
C HIS A 23 8.58 6.80 5.31
N ARG A 24 8.52 5.52 5.67
CA ARG A 24 7.87 5.05 6.90
C ARG A 24 8.91 4.82 7.98
N ASN A 25 8.72 5.45 9.13
CA ASN A 25 9.59 5.26 10.28
C ASN A 25 9.28 3.96 11.04
N THR A 26 8.04 3.45 10.92
CA THR A 26 7.61 2.23 11.60
C THR A 26 7.13 1.19 10.59
N PRO A 27 7.42 -0.11 10.79
CA PRO A 27 6.91 -1.16 9.94
C PRO A 27 5.39 -1.28 10.11
N ILE A 28 4.72 -1.69 9.06
CA ILE A 28 3.33 -2.13 9.17
C ILE A 28 3.37 -3.58 9.60
N LEU A 29 2.78 -3.85 10.76
CA LEU A 29 2.73 -5.19 11.34
C LEU A 29 1.53 -5.99 10.79
N PRO A 30 1.60 -7.33 10.87
CA PRO A 30 0.47 -8.18 10.53
C PRO A 30 -0.77 -7.84 11.38
N PRO A 31 -1.99 -7.96 10.83
CA PRO A 31 -3.21 -7.83 11.63
C PRO A 31 -3.22 -8.89 12.73
N GLY A 32 -3.58 -8.48 13.94
CA GLY A 32 -3.48 -9.31 15.14
C GLY A 32 -2.23 -9.09 15.99
N ALA A 33 -1.23 -8.33 15.49
CA ALA A 33 -0.15 -7.82 16.32
C ALA A 33 -0.68 -6.73 17.26
N ARG A 34 -0.62 -6.97 18.59
CA ARG A 34 -1.17 -6.03 19.59
C ARG A 34 -0.49 -4.67 19.60
N SER A 35 0.85 -4.67 19.49
CA SER A 35 1.69 -3.48 19.41
C SER A 35 3.05 -3.84 18.83
N ALA A 36 3.79 -2.84 18.34
CA ALA A 36 5.14 -3.04 17.82
C ALA A 36 6.09 -3.63 18.88
N ARG A 37 5.97 -3.16 20.12
CA ARG A 37 6.79 -3.68 21.24
C ARG A 37 6.45 -5.13 21.57
N HIS A 38 5.18 -5.47 21.72
CA HIS A 38 4.74 -6.84 21.98
C HIS A 38 5.19 -7.77 20.85
N PHE A 39 4.98 -7.37 19.62
CA PHE A 39 5.38 -8.14 18.46
C PHE A 39 6.89 -8.40 18.42
N ALA A 40 7.71 -7.36 18.62
CA ALA A 40 9.17 -7.50 18.64
C ALA A 40 9.68 -8.43 19.75
N GLN A 41 9.00 -8.49 20.90
CA GLN A 41 9.36 -9.34 22.03
C GLN A 41 8.94 -10.80 21.87
N HIS A 42 7.86 -11.08 21.15
CA HIS A 42 7.28 -12.43 21.03
C HIS A 42 7.58 -13.10 19.68
N CYS A 43 7.88 -12.31 18.65
CA CYS A 43 8.15 -12.85 17.33
C CYS A 43 9.54 -13.49 17.25
N THR A 44 9.58 -14.80 17.01
CA THR A 44 10.82 -15.59 16.86
C THR A 44 11.37 -15.59 15.43
N ALA A 45 10.78 -14.81 14.52
CA ALA A 45 11.17 -14.75 13.11
C ALA A 45 11.15 -16.13 12.39
N CYS A 46 10.26 -17.04 12.79
CA CYS A 46 10.19 -18.41 12.25
C CYS A 46 9.66 -18.50 10.81
N GLN A 47 9.19 -17.43 10.21
CA GLN A 47 8.70 -17.31 8.82
C GLN A 47 7.42 -18.10 8.48
N LEU A 48 6.78 -18.80 9.42
CA LEU A 48 5.57 -19.55 9.14
C LEU A 48 4.44 -18.67 8.59
N CYS A 49 4.24 -17.48 9.18
CA CYS A 49 3.24 -16.52 8.70
C CYS A 49 3.54 -15.99 7.28
N VAL A 50 4.82 -15.88 6.91
CA VAL A 50 5.25 -15.47 5.57
C VAL A 50 4.91 -16.57 4.57
N SER A 51 5.21 -17.83 4.90
CA SER A 51 5.02 -18.98 3.98
C SER A 51 3.54 -19.27 3.69
N VAL A 52 2.64 -19.02 4.65
CA VAL A 52 1.20 -19.28 4.46
C VAL A 52 0.42 -18.08 3.90
N CYS A 53 1.07 -16.93 3.73
CA CYS A 53 0.39 -15.72 3.22
C CYS A 53 -0.01 -15.90 1.75
N PRO A 54 -1.31 -16.01 1.41
CA PRO A 54 -1.74 -16.33 0.06
C PRO A 54 -1.42 -15.24 -0.97
N ASN A 55 -1.33 -14.01 -0.52
CA ASN A 55 -1.05 -12.85 -1.38
C ASN A 55 0.41 -12.38 -1.28
N GLY A 56 1.27 -13.07 -0.53
CA GLY A 56 2.68 -12.72 -0.39
C GLY A 56 2.94 -11.32 0.19
N VAL A 57 1.99 -10.82 1.00
CA VAL A 57 2.06 -9.47 1.60
C VAL A 57 3.02 -9.43 2.78
N LEU A 58 3.18 -10.54 3.50
CA LEU A 58 4.15 -10.65 4.58
C LEU A 58 5.52 -10.97 4.04
N ARG A 59 6.52 -10.18 4.45
CA ARG A 59 7.90 -10.34 4.04
C ARG A 59 8.82 -10.23 5.25
N PRO A 60 9.95 -10.94 5.23
CA PRO A 60 10.97 -10.76 6.24
C PRO A 60 11.56 -9.35 6.13
N SER A 61 11.69 -8.66 7.27
CA SER A 61 12.35 -7.36 7.32
C SER A 61 13.85 -7.48 7.07
N THR A 62 14.40 -6.53 6.33
CA THR A 62 15.85 -6.39 6.11
C THR A 62 16.48 -5.40 7.07
N ASP A 63 15.69 -4.74 7.91
CA ASP A 63 16.18 -3.84 8.95
C ASP A 63 16.91 -4.65 10.04
N LEU A 64 18.17 -4.33 10.32
CA LEU A 64 19.00 -5.05 11.29
C LEU A 64 18.40 -5.05 12.70
N THR A 65 17.63 -4.04 13.07
CA THR A 65 16.97 -3.96 14.39
C THR A 65 15.79 -4.92 14.54
N ARG A 66 15.27 -5.42 13.42
CA ARG A 66 14.10 -6.31 13.33
C ARG A 66 14.32 -7.40 12.29
N PHE A 67 15.57 -7.78 12.14
CA PHE A 67 15.99 -8.70 11.09
C PHE A 67 15.14 -9.97 11.06
N MET A 68 14.63 -10.30 9.85
CA MET A 68 13.77 -11.45 9.60
C MET A 68 12.38 -11.42 10.29
N GLN A 69 12.05 -10.42 11.11
CA GLN A 69 10.67 -10.30 11.60
C GLN A 69 9.73 -9.93 10.45
N PRO A 70 8.52 -10.52 10.36
CA PRO A 70 7.62 -10.26 9.26
C PRO A 70 7.04 -8.84 9.34
N GLU A 71 7.05 -8.18 8.20
CA GLU A 71 6.42 -6.88 7.97
C GLU A 71 5.51 -6.92 6.74
N MET A 72 4.56 -5.98 6.67
CA MET A 72 3.64 -5.89 5.54
C MET A 72 4.29 -5.11 4.39
N SER A 73 4.35 -5.73 3.21
CA SER A 73 4.74 -5.11 1.95
C SER A 73 3.62 -5.27 0.92
N TYR A 74 3.18 -4.16 0.37
CA TYR A 74 2.07 -4.13 -0.60
C TYR A 74 2.53 -4.11 -2.06
N GLU A 75 3.80 -4.40 -2.31
CA GLU A 75 4.36 -4.39 -3.68
C GLU A 75 3.76 -5.46 -4.59
N ARG A 76 3.33 -6.58 -4.02
CA ARG A 76 2.84 -7.73 -4.79
C ARG A 76 1.39 -8.10 -4.53
N GLY A 77 0.75 -7.46 -3.59
CA GLY A 77 -0.62 -7.78 -3.26
C GLY A 77 -1.13 -7.03 -2.06
N TYR A 78 -2.27 -7.45 -1.55
CA TYR A 78 -2.96 -6.82 -0.44
C TYR A 78 -3.40 -7.85 0.60
N CYS A 79 -3.62 -7.40 1.84
CA CYS A 79 -4.12 -8.26 2.91
C CYS A 79 -5.64 -8.39 2.79
N ARG A 80 -6.13 -9.60 2.56
CA ARG A 80 -7.58 -9.86 2.48
C ARG A 80 -8.22 -9.72 3.85
N PRO A 81 -9.34 -8.98 3.97
CA PRO A 81 -10.03 -8.81 5.25
C PRO A 81 -10.50 -10.13 5.87
N GLU A 82 -10.91 -11.08 5.03
CA GLU A 82 -11.42 -12.39 5.42
C GLU A 82 -10.36 -13.46 5.69
N CYS A 83 -9.06 -13.11 5.70
CA CYS A 83 -7.97 -14.07 5.85
C CYS A 83 -7.27 -13.92 7.21
N ALA A 84 -7.19 -14.99 8.00
CA ALA A 84 -6.49 -15.03 9.31
C ALA A 84 -5.32 -16.02 9.35
N LYS A 85 -4.88 -16.57 8.21
CA LYS A 85 -3.87 -17.64 8.14
C LYS A 85 -2.56 -17.36 8.88
N CYS A 86 -2.11 -16.11 8.90
CA CYS A 86 -0.88 -15.74 9.61
C CYS A 86 -1.00 -15.87 11.14
N ALA A 87 -2.20 -15.67 11.69
CA ALA A 87 -2.47 -15.85 13.11
C ALA A 87 -2.62 -17.34 13.48
N GLU A 88 -3.24 -18.14 12.59
CA GLU A 88 -3.46 -19.58 12.82
C GLU A 88 -2.15 -20.36 12.99
N VAL A 89 -1.06 -19.92 12.34
CA VAL A 89 0.24 -20.62 12.36
C VAL A 89 1.26 -20.01 13.31
N CYS A 90 0.91 -18.93 14.02
CA CYS A 90 1.86 -18.25 14.89
C CYS A 90 2.06 -19.02 16.20
N PRO A 91 3.26 -19.63 16.47
CA PRO A 91 3.45 -20.48 17.64
C PRO A 91 3.66 -19.69 18.94
N THR A 92 3.95 -18.39 18.84
CA THR A 92 4.32 -17.56 19.98
C THR A 92 3.26 -16.53 20.36
N ASP A 93 2.11 -16.57 19.70
CA ASP A 93 1.02 -15.59 19.89
C ASP A 93 1.44 -14.12 19.60
N ALA A 94 2.56 -13.94 18.89
CA ALA A 94 3.00 -12.62 18.43
C ALA A 94 1.96 -11.99 17.45
N ILE A 95 1.30 -12.86 16.68
CA ILE A 95 0.11 -12.55 15.89
C ILE A 95 -1.03 -13.32 16.52
N ARG A 96 -1.94 -12.63 17.18
CA ARG A 96 -3.05 -13.27 17.88
C ARG A 96 -4.19 -13.57 16.91
N LEU A 97 -4.79 -14.75 17.05
CA LEU A 97 -6.01 -15.08 16.33
C LEU A 97 -7.13 -14.15 16.80
N THR A 98 -7.65 -13.37 15.85
CA THR A 98 -8.85 -12.55 16.04
C THR A 98 -9.99 -13.21 15.28
N ASP A 99 -11.21 -12.94 15.71
CA ASP A 99 -12.38 -13.29 14.89
C ASP A 99 -12.28 -12.58 13.53
N LEU A 100 -12.79 -13.23 12.48
CA LEU A 100 -12.77 -12.65 11.12
C LEU A 100 -13.50 -11.31 11.05
N ALA A 101 -14.55 -11.14 11.84
CA ALA A 101 -15.26 -9.88 11.95
C ALA A 101 -14.38 -8.78 12.57
N GLU A 102 -13.67 -9.10 13.66
CA GLU A 102 -12.72 -8.19 14.29
C GLU A 102 -11.57 -7.87 13.35
N LYS A 103 -11.02 -8.86 12.64
CA LYS A 103 -9.96 -8.63 11.67
C LYS A 103 -10.39 -7.70 10.55
N SER A 104 -11.60 -7.84 10.02
CA SER A 104 -12.10 -6.99 8.94
C SER A 104 -12.25 -5.52 9.33
N SER A 105 -12.32 -5.24 10.65
CA SER A 105 -12.39 -3.88 11.22
C SER A 105 -11.06 -3.41 11.82
N THR A 106 -10.08 -4.31 12.00
CA THR A 106 -8.78 -3.96 12.57
C THR A 106 -7.97 -3.07 11.64
N GLN A 107 -7.69 -1.85 12.09
CA GLN A 107 -6.85 -0.92 11.36
C GLN A 107 -5.36 -1.22 11.60
N ILE A 108 -4.66 -1.66 10.56
CA ILE A 108 -3.21 -1.89 10.58
C ILE A 108 -2.41 -0.71 10.01
N GLY A 109 -3.09 0.24 9.43
CA GLY A 109 -2.55 1.46 8.84
C GLY A 109 -3.62 2.18 8.04
N HIS A 110 -3.22 3.17 7.27
CA HIS A 110 -4.13 3.86 6.36
C HIS A 110 -3.44 4.20 5.04
N ALA A 111 -4.24 4.33 4.00
CA ALA A 111 -3.75 4.76 2.69
C ALA A 111 -3.38 6.23 2.71
N VAL A 112 -2.29 6.58 2.03
CA VAL A 112 -1.88 7.96 1.79
C VAL A 112 -1.88 8.21 0.29
N TRP A 113 -2.61 9.22 -0.16
CA TRP A 113 -2.65 9.58 -1.56
C TRP A 113 -1.44 10.42 -1.96
N VAL A 114 -0.67 9.90 -2.91
CA VAL A 114 0.48 10.60 -3.47
C VAL A 114 0.07 11.26 -4.78
N LYS A 115 -0.18 12.57 -4.74
CA LYS A 115 -0.71 13.37 -5.88
C LYS A 115 0.10 13.18 -7.17
N HIS A 116 1.42 13.14 -7.06
CA HIS A 116 2.32 13.05 -8.22
C HIS A 116 2.28 11.69 -8.93
N ASN A 117 1.68 10.68 -8.30
CA ASN A 117 1.53 9.34 -8.86
C ASN A 117 0.09 9.06 -9.34
N CYS A 118 -0.81 10.02 -9.21
CA CYS A 118 -2.21 9.86 -9.59
C CYS A 118 -2.41 10.21 -11.07
N ILE A 119 -2.73 9.21 -11.90
CA ILE A 119 -2.92 9.40 -13.35
C ILE A 119 -4.07 10.34 -13.71
N ASN A 120 -5.05 10.51 -12.83
CA ASN A 120 -6.10 11.52 -13.02
C ASN A 120 -5.53 12.94 -13.07
N LEU A 121 -4.48 13.20 -12.25
CA LEU A 121 -3.84 14.50 -12.20
C LEU A 121 -2.65 14.65 -13.15
N THR A 122 -1.87 13.57 -13.36
CA THR A 122 -0.66 13.63 -14.18
C THR A 122 -0.97 13.53 -15.66
N ASP A 123 -1.86 12.63 -16.02
CA ASP A 123 -2.12 12.26 -17.41
C ASP A 123 -3.53 12.64 -17.88
N GLY A 124 -4.39 13.13 -16.96
CA GLY A 124 -5.77 13.49 -17.27
C GLY A 124 -6.66 12.28 -17.61
N VAL A 125 -6.24 11.07 -17.26
CA VAL A 125 -6.99 9.84 -17.54
C VAL A 125 -7.98 9.59 -16.42
N ALA A 126 -9.26 9.38 -16.73
CA ALA A 126 -10.26 9.04 -15.74
C ALA A 126 -9.96 7.67 -15.13
N CYS A 127 -9.73 7.62 -13.82
CA CYS A 127 -9.43 6.42 -13.07
C CYS A 127 -10.13 6.47 -11.70
N ASP A 128 -10.73 5.34 -11.30
CA ASP A 128 -11.40 5.16 -10.02
C ASP A 128 -10.96 3.86 -9.32
N ASN A 129 -9.86 3.24 -9.76
CA ASN A 129 -9.40 1.93 -9.30
C ASN A 129 -9.25 1.86 -7.77
N CYS A 130 -8.68 2.87 -7.14
CA CYS A 130 -8.48 2.89 -5.69
C CYS A 130 -9.82 2.87 -4.92
N ALA A 131 -10.86 3.55 -5.42
CA ALA A 131 -12.19 3.54 -4.81
C ALA A 131 -12.91 2.21 -5.04
N ARG A 132 -12.83 1.69 -6.26
CA ARG A 132 -13.49 0.45 -6.68
C ARG A 132 -12.94 -0.79 -5.97
N HIS A 133 -11.63 -0.83 -5.68
CA HIS A 133 -10.98 -1.95 -5.01
C HIS A 133 -10.95 -1.83 -3.47
N CYS A 134 -11.49 -0.74 -2.90
CA CYS A 134 -11.48 -0.56 -1.46
C CYS A 134 -12.56 -1.43 -0.78
N PRO A 135 -12.19 -2.46 0.01
CA PRO A 135 -13.15 -3.39 0.61
C PRO A 135 -14.04 -2.73 1.67
N THR A 136 -13.59 -1.63 2.27
CA THR A 136 -14.31 -0.89 3.32
C THR A 136 -15.00 0.36 2.78
N ALA A 137 -14.95 0.60 1.46
CA ALA A 137 -15.44 1.83 0.84
C ALA A 137 -14.90 3.12 1.53
N ALA A 138 -13.66 3.06 2.01
CA ALA A 138 -12.99 4.18 2.65
C ALA A 138 -12.52 5.25 1.65
N ILE A 139 -12.52 4.95 0.36
CA ILE A 139 -12.07 5.87 -0.69
C ILE A 139 -13.25 6.25 -1.56
N GLN A 140 -13.47 7.56 -1.69
CA GLN A 140 -14.50 8.12 -2.56
C GLN A 140 -13.86 9.04 -3.59
N MET A 141 -14.38 9.04 -4.81
CA MET A 141 -13.93 9.96 -5.84
C MET A 141 -14.68 11.28 -5.71
N VAL A 142 -13.92 12.38 -5.55
CA VAL A 142 -14.46 13.73 -5.40
C VAL A 142 -13.92 14.65 -6.51
N PRO A 143 -14.66 15.69 -6.93
CA PRO A 143 -14.18 16.65 -7.91
C PRO A 143 -12.95 17.40 -7.40
N PHE A 144 -11.94 17.55 -8.26
CA PHE A 144 -10.75 18.33 -7.95
C PHE A 144 -10.97 19.81 -8.32
N ASN A 145 -10.96 20.68 -7.33
CA ASN A 145 -11.18 22.13 -7.53
C ASN A 145 -9.87 22.90 -7.77
N GLY A 146 -8.75 22.22 -8.02
CA GLY A 146 -7.45 22.84 -8.24
C GLY A 146 -7.05 22.88 -9.71
N GLN A 147 -6.02 23.69 -10.03
CA GLN A 147 -5.40 23.67 -11.36
C GLN A 147 -4.53 22.41 -11.48
N HIS A 148 -4.77 21.58 -12.49
CA HIS A 148 -3.90 20.46 -12.83
C HIS A 148 -3.06 20.83 -14.05
N ARG A 149 -1.75 20.55 -14.00
CA ARG A 149 -0.84 20.71 -15.14
C ARG A 149 -0.62 19.36 -15.76
N HIS A 150 -1.02 19.19 -17.00
CA HIS A 150 -0.64 18.02 -17.80
C HIS A 150 0.87 18.06 -18.06
N ARG A 151 1.59 17.01 -17.68
CA ARG A 151 3.06 16.94 -17.77
C ARG A 151 3.57 16.52 -19.13
N HIS A 152 2.76 15.92 -19.99
CA HIS A 152 3.19 15.42 -21.30
C HIS A 152 2.21 15.82 -22.39
N GLY A 153 2.73 16.65 -23.31
CA GLY A 153 2.08 17.02 -24.56
C GLY A 153 2.15 15.91 -25.62
N HIS A 154 1.58 14.74 -25.34
CA HIS A 154 1.35 13.74 -26.36
C HIS A 154 -0.15 13.60 -26.60
N GLY A 155 -0.60 14.18 -27.72
CA GLY A 155 -1.96 14.00 -28.24
C GLY A 155 -2.96 15.07 -27.82
N ALA A 156 -2.86 16.25 -28.40
CA ALA A 156 -3.86 17.30 -28.33
C ALA A 156 -5.16 16.92 -29.06
N ASN A 157 -5.84 15.84 -28.63
CA ASN A 157 -7.17 15.50 -29.13
C ASN A 157 -8.03 14.71 -28.13
N ALA A 158 -7.71 14.69 -26.86
CA ALA A 158 -8.69 14.30 -25.86
C ALA A 158 -9.60 15.53 -25.63
N LYS A 159 -10.69 15.63 -26.38
CA LYS A 159 -11.85 16.44 -26.02
C LYS A 159 -12.41 15.89 -24.72
N HIS A 160 -11.78 16.21 -23.58
CA HIS A 160 -12.39 16.09 -22.27
C HIS A 160 -13.49 17.16 -22.23
N GLY A 161 -14.70 16.76 -22.63
CA GLY A 161 -15.85 17.58 -22.36
C GLY A 161 -15.94 17.84 -20.85
N ASP A 162 -16.45 18.97 -20.46
CA ASP A 162 -16.74 19.61 -19.17
C ASP A 162 -16.84 18.75 -17.87
N LYS A 163 -16.26 17.56 -17.84
CA LYS A 163 -16.27 16.69 -16.64
C LYS A 163 -15.12 17.07 -15.72
N PRO A 164 -15.39 17.37 -14.45
CA PRO A 164 -14.35 17.68 -13.49
C PRO A 164 -13.40 16.48 -13.32
N VAL A 165 -12.10 16.76 -13.16
CA VAL A 165 -11.12 15.73 -12.80
C VAL A 165 -11.47 15.20 -11.42
N MET A 166 -11.60 13.88 -11.28
CA MET A 166 -11.94 13.24 -10.03
C MET A 166 -10.67 12.81 -9.31
N ILE A 167 -10.63 13.00 -7.99
CA ILE A 167 -9.51 12.57 -7.13
C ILE A 167 -10.01 11.72 -5.97
N PRO A 168 -9.17 10.81 -5.42
CA PRO A 168 -9.56 10.02 -4.27
C PRO A 168 -9.53 10.85 -2.97
N ALA A 169 -10.64 10.90 -2.28
CA ALA A 169 -10.74 11.34 -0.89
C ALA A 169 -10.76 10.10 0.02
N ILE A 170 -9.86 10.06 0.99
CA ILE A 170 -9.67 8.91 1.86
C ILE A 170 -10.25 9.19 3.23
N ASN A 171 -11.22 8.39 3.65
CA ASN A 171 -11.68 8.36 5.04
C ASN A 171 -10.74 7.48 5.86
N VAL A 172 -9.89 8.11 6.66
CA VAL A 172 -8.84 7.43 7.46
C VAL A 172 -9.45 6.50 8.52
N GLU A 173 -10.59 6.87 9.10
CA GLU A 173 -11.26 6.07 10.14
C GLU A 173 -11.83 4.76 9.60
N ARG A 174 -12.26 4.75 8.35
CA ARG A 174 -12.77 3.54 7.68
C ARG A 174 -11.69 2.72 7.00
N CYS A 175 -10.51 3.30 6.77
CA CYS A 175 -9.43 2.64 6.08
C CYS A 175 -8.72 1.65 7.00
N ILE A 176 -8.79 0.36 6.72
CA ILE A 176 -8.11 -0.70 7.48
C ILE A 176 -6.65 -0.89 7.12
N GLY A 177 -6.13 -0.20 6.10
CA GLY A 177 -4.73 -0.30 5.69
C GLY A 177 -4.37 -1.60 4.95
N CYS A 178 -5.33 -2.25 4.30
CA CYS A 178 -5.13 -3.54 3.64
C CYS A 178 -4.24 -3.51 2.38
N GLY A 179 -4.06 -2.35 1.76
CA GLY A 179 -3.24 -2.17 0.56
C GLY A 179 -3.91 -2.57 -0.76
N ALA A 180 -5.25 -2.75 -0.79
CA ALA A 180 -5.98 -3.13 -2.01
C ALA A 180 -6.10 -1.98 -3.03
N CYS A 181 -5.92 -0.74 -2.61
CA CYS A 181 -5.95 0.44 -3.46
C CYS A 181 -4.62 0.68 -4.15
#